data_16a41d9e892dba7e40659f8278b878c8
#
_entry.id   16a41d9e892dba7e40659f8278b878c8
#
_cell.length_a   1.000
_cell.length_b   1.000
_cell.length_c   1.000
_cell.angle_alpha   90.00
_cell.angle_beta   90.00
_cell.angle_gamma   90.00
#
_symmetry.space_group_name_H-M   'P 1'
#
loop_
_entity.id
_entity.type
_entity.pdbx_description
1 polymer ?
#
loop_
_entity_poly.entity_id
_entity_poly.type
_entity_poly.pdbx_seq_one_letter_code
_entity_poly.pdbx_strand_id
1 'polypeptide(L)'
;MLRITKTICVDRNVNDCFSYLADLRKLIEWDENVVSVSKRTQGAVAKGSRFTVGVNLGGVRIPFTYVITEFRPNDRLVMTGRSLLFNVNDSIAFAESEHGVEISYCIDFYFKFGLSKFFIRRRDVIEQQCQSAMDHLKGALEQAPCEATLSPKSARADKQSLSTLKTFTRLGYSSSQKAWQPVTERMEGLHVVLTGANSGIGLAAAIDLAMAGADLTLVVRSQEKAEATLRVLSDETGRSDFNVELADLSLLKATDSLARRLLEHGRPIDVLINNAGALFNEHSLTEEGLERSYALLLLSPWRLTEALMPLLADHKKSSRVINVVSGGMYAERLNVKRLNVSSDGYRGARAYAQCKRALNTLTEIWATRWAEHNIVVNAMHPGWSDTPGVQTALPLFRKITRLVLRSHKEGADTVVWMAQSDQAGLSSGKLFLDRQPRSPYLLGNNVEAPEQRTALEAQLSEDHLKVANRSPNA
;
A
#
# COMPACT_ATOMS: atom_id res chain seq x y z
N MET A 1 -11.83 -39.51 3.35
CA MET A 1 -11.40 -38.22 3.91
C MET A 1 -10.23 -38.48 4.83
N LEU A 2 -9.17 -37.68 4.74
CA LEU A 2 -8.04 -37.66 5.68
C LEU A 2 -7.96 -36.24 6.26
N ARG A 3 -8.01 -36.12 7.58
CA ARG A 3 -7.88 -34.83 8.29
C ARG A 3 -6.55 -34.78 9.01
N ILE A 4 -5.84 -33.66 8.84
CA ILE A 4 -4.59 -33.34 9.54
C ILE A 4 -4.73 -31.95 10.14
N THR A 5 -4.48 -31.85 11.44
CA THR A 5 -4.48 -30.56 12.15
C THR A 5 -3.12 -30.36 12.80
N LYS A 6 -2.56 -29.18 12.65
CA LYS A 6 -1.31 -28.76 13.26
C LYS A 6 -1.48 -27.37 13.85
N THR A 7 -0.79 -27.11 14.97
CA THR A 7 -0.84 -25.82 15.66
C THR A 7 0.59 -25.33 15.89
N ILE A 8 0.81 -24.05 15.66
CA ILE A 8 2.07 -23.35 15.99
C ILE A 8 1.76 -22.09 16.78
N CYS A 9 2.68 -21.70 17.67
CA CYS A 9 2.67 -20.40 18.32
C CYS A 9 3.78 -19.54 17.73
N VAL A 10 3.47 -18.30 17.42
CA VAL A 10 4.38 -17.33 16.78
C VAL A 10 4.36 -16.04 17.58
N ASP A 11 5.53 -15.53 17.93
CA ASP A 11 5.67 -14.24 18.63
C ASP A 11 5.48 -13.08 17.63
N ARG A 12 4.21 -12.82 17.30
CA ARG A 12 3.79 -11.76 16.38
C ARG A 12 2.35 -11.33 16.64
N ASN A 13 1.98 -10.15 16.10
CA ASN A 13 0.58 -9.73 16.14
C ASN A 13 -0.29 -10.55 15.17
N VAL A 14 -1.54 -10.72 15.50
CA VAL A 14 -2.51 -11.53 14.75
C VAL A 14 -2.76 -10.99 13.35
N ASN A 15 -2.73 -9.67 13.19
CA ASN A 15 -2.97 -9.00 11.90
C ASN A 15 -1.88 -9.34 10.86
N ASP A 16 -0.60 -9.34 11.28
CA ASP A 16 0.52 -9.71 10.40
C ASP A 16 0.44 -11.19 10.01
N CYS A 17 0.16 -12.07 10.98
CA CYS A 17 0.00 -13.50 10.72
C CYS A 17 -1.15 -13.78 9.76
N PHE A 18 -2.30 -13.15 9.99
CA PHE A 18 -3.46 -13.29 9.11
C PHE A 18 -3.18 -12.77 7.69
N SER A 19 -2.62 -11.56 7.58
CA SER A 19 -2.30 -10.95 6.28
C SER A 19 -1.28 -11.77 5.49
N TYR A 20 -0.31 -12.37 6.19
CA TYR A 20 0.69 -13.25 5.58
C TYR A 20 0.06 -14.51 5.02
N LEU A 21 -0.77 -15.20 5.81
CA LEU A 21 -1.40 -16.47 5.43
C LEU A 21 -2.55 -16.32 4.44
N ALA A 22 -3.25 -15.19 4.46
CA ALA A 22 -4.34 -14.91 3.54
C ALA A 22 -3.84 -14.77 2.08
N ASP A 23 -2.61 -14.32 1.86
CA ASP A 23 -2.04 -14.24 0.52
C ASP A 23 -1.34 -15.55 0.11
N LEU A 24 -2.07 -16.43 -0.58
CA LEU A 24 -1.53 -17.73 -1.01
C LEU A 24 -0.27 -17.61 -1.88
N ARG A 25 0.08 -16.44 -2.42
CA ARG A 25 1.33 -16.24 -3.14
C ARG A 25 2.54 -16.45 -2.24
N LYS A 26 2.35 -16.31 -0.92
CA LYS A 26 3.38 -16.57 0.09
C LYS A 26 3.58 -18.06 0.41
N LEU A 27 2.68 -18.95 -0.03
CA LEU A 27 2.87 -20.41 0.12
C LEU A 27 4.25 -20.88 -0.37
N ILE A 28 4.74 -20.30 -1.47
CA ILE A 28 6.05 -20.66 -2.04
C ILE A 28 7.24 -20.28 -1.12
N GLU A 29 7.03 -19.48 -0.10
CA GLU A 29 8.05 -19.02 0.83
C GLU A 29 8.31 -20.05 1.92
N TRP A 30 7.28 -20.84 2.30
CA TRP A 30 7.35 -21.77 3.43
C TRP A 30 6.91 -23.21 3.11
N ASP A 31 6.14 -23.47 2.06
CA ASP A 31 5.80 -24.82 1.65
C ASP A 31 6.71 -25.24 0.48
N GLU A 32 7.68 -26.11 0.76
CA GLU A 32 8.67 -26.59 -0.21
C GLU A 32 8.05 -27.36 -1.37
N ASN A 33 6.86 -27.95 -1.18
CA ASN A 33 6.16 -28.65 -2.24
C ASN A 33 5.49 -27.71 -3.22
N VAL A 34 5.33 -26.42 -2.87
CA VAL A 34 4.72 -25.41 -3.74
C VAL A 34 5.75 -24.84 -4.70
N VAL A 35 5.60 -25.12 -5.98
CA VAL A 35 6.54 -24.71 -7.04
C VAL A 35 6.09 -23.50 -7.83
N SER A 36 4.80 -23.15 -7.75
CA SER A 36 4.25 -21.93 -8.38
C SER A 36 2.94 -21.52 -7.75
N VAL A 37 2.72 -20.23 -7.61
CA VAL A 37 1.43 -19.66 -7.21
C VAL A 37 1.13 -18.45 -8.08
N SER A 38 -0.11 -18.34 -8.55
CA SER A 38 -0.60 -17.14 -9.24
C SER A 38 -2.03 -16.83 -8.81
N LYS A 39 -2.26 -15.58 -8.41
CA LYS A 39 -3.60 -15.08 -8.11
C LYS A 39 -4.34 -14.84 -9.44
N ARG A 40 -5.53 -15.38 -9.57
CA ARG A 40 -6.37 -15.31 -10.79
C ARG A 40 -7.40 -14.20 -10.74
N THR A 41 -7.91 -13.91 -9.56
CA THR A 41 -8.80 -12.76 -9.35
C THR A 41 -7.98 -11.50 -9.18
N GLN A 42 -8.51 -10.39 -9.64
CA GLN A 42 -7.95 -9.06 -9.40
C GLN A 42 -8.50 -8.53 -8.06
N GLY A 43 -7.91 -7.47 -7.54
CA GLY A 43 -8.28 -6.88 -6.26
C GLY A 43 -7.45 -7.41 -5.08
N ALA A 44 -7.65 -6.89 -3.89
CA ALA A 44 -7.05 -7.39 -2.66
C ALA A 44 -7.46 -8.86 -2.41
N VAL A 45 -6.78 -9.53 -1.51
CA VAL A 45 -7.17 -10.88 -1.10
C VAL A 45 -8.41 -10.77 -0.22
N ALA A 46 -9.46 -11.49 -0.61
CA ALA A 46 -10.76 -11.47 0.07
C ALA A 46 -11.50 -12.80 -0.17
N LYS A 47 -12.66 -12.97 0.46
CA LYS A 47 -13.58 -14.05 0.11
C LYS A 47 -13.87 -14.04 -1.38
N GLY A 48 -13.79 -15.20 -2.03
CA GLY A 48 -13.94 -15.38 -3.47
C GLY A 48 -12.63 -15.20 -4.27
N SER A 49 -11.52 -14.80 -3.65
CA SER A 49 -10.21 -14.76 -4.31
C SER A 49 -9.80 -16.14 -4.81
N ARG A 50 -9.32 -16.22 -6.06
CA ARG A 50 -8.92 -17.45 -6.72
C ARG A 50 -7.43 -17.47 -7.02
N PHE A 51 -6.81 -18.63 -6.78
CA PHE A 51 -5.39 -18.85 -7.03
C PHE A 51 -5.18 -20.14 -7.83
N THR A 52 -4.15 -20.17 -8.65
CA THR A 52 -3.62 -21.43 -9.21
C THR A 52 -2.32 -21.72 -8.48
N VAL A 53 -2.26 -22.88 -7.83
CA VAL A 53 -1.11 -23.34 -7.05
C VAL A 53 -0.59 -24.61 -7.70
N GLY A 54 0.68 -24.63 -8.07
CA GLY A 54 1.36 -25.84 -8.56
C GLY A 54 2.09 -26.51 -7.41
N VAL A 55 1.69 -27.72 -7.06
CA VAL A 55 2.30 -28.51 -5.99
C VAL A 55 3.07 -29.68 -6.59
N ASN A 56 4.30 -29.91 -6.13
CA ASN A 56 5.10 -31.05 -6.52
C ASN A 56 4.87 -32.21 -5.55
N LEU A 57 4.28 -33.28 -6.02
CA LEU A 57 4.03 -34.51 -5.23
C LEU A 57 4.78 -35.66 -5.87
N GLY A 58 5.89 -36.08 -5.23
CA GLY A 58 6.69 -37.22 -5.71
C GLY A 58 7.26 -37.00 -7.11
N GLY A 59 7.69 -35.79 -7.45
CA GLY A 59 8.27 -35.43 -8.75
C GLY A 59 7.23 -35.06 -9.82
N VAL A 60 5.94 -35.17 -9.53
CA VAL A 60 4.85 -34.80 -10.44
C VAL A 60 4.23 -33.48 -10.00
N ARG A 61 4.20 -32.51 -10.91
CA ARG A 61 3.55 -31.21 -10.67
C ARG A 61 2.04 -31.32 -10.87
N ILE A 62 1.27 -31.11 -9.79
CA ILE A 62 -0.18 -31.12 -9.78
C ILE A 62 -0.71 -29.70 -9.63
N PRO A 63 -1.50 -29.19 -10.59
CA PRO A 63 -2.14 -27.90 -10.47
C PRO A 63 -3.40 -27.98 -9.60
N PHE A 64 -3.52 -27.02 -8.67
CA PHE A 64 -4.72 -26.78 -7.87
C PHE A 64 -5.34 -25.44 -8.23
N THR A 65 -6.65 -25.38 -8.25
CA THR A 65 -7.40 -24.12 -8.22
C THR A 65 -7.94 -23.92 -6.80
N TYR A 66 -7.40 -22.94 -6.10
CA TYR A 66 -7.85 -22.53 -4.78
C TYR A 66 -8.86 -21.39 -4.85
N VAL A 67 -9.84 -21.43 -3.96
CA VAL A 67 -10.81 -20.36 -3.74
C VAL A 67 -10.92 -20.10 -2.25
N ILE A 68 -10.80 -18.84 -1.83
CA ILE A 68 -11.10 -18.46 -0.44
C ILE A 68 -12.61 -18.45 -0.27
N THR A 69 -13.12 -19.31 0.60
CA THR A 69 -14.57 -19.51 0.85
C THR A 69 -15.04 -18.79 2.10
N GLU A 70 -14.15 -18.57 3.08
CA GLU A 70 -14.38 -17.76 4.26
C GLU A 70 -13.17 -16.87 4.52
N PHE A 71 -13.43 -15.61 4.88
CA PHE A 71 -12.38 -14.60 5.14
C PHE A 71 -12.87 -13.73 6.29
N ARG A 72 -12.45 -14.06 7.51
CA ARG A 72 -12.69 -13.26 8.72
C ARG A 72 -11.35 -12.75 9.21
N PRO A 73 -11.06 -11.46 9.04
CA PRO A 73 -9.79 -10.89 9.47
C PRO A 73 -9.47 -11.25 10.93
N ASN A 74 -8.23 -11.67 11.17
CA ASN A 74 -7.67 -12.00 12.48
C ASN A 74 -8.36 -13.15 13.25
N ASP A 75 -9.35 -13.79 12.66
CA ASP A 75 -10.11 -14.89 13.27
C ASP A 75 -9.98 -16.17 12.44
N ARG A 76 -10.45 -16.15 11.17
CA ARG A 76 -10.55 -17.39 10.41
C ARG A 76 -10.41 -17.19 8.89
N LEU A 77 -9.65 -18.10 8.28
CA LEU A 77 -9.50 -18.21 6.84
C LEU A 77 -9.83 -19.63 6.40
N VAL A 78 -10.76 -19.80 5.43
CA VAL A 78 -11.07 -21.11 4.85
C VAL A 78 -10.90 -21.05 3.33
N MET A 79 -10.21 -22.07 2.80
CA MET A 79 -9.90 -22.18 1.38
C MET A 79 -10.23 -23.59 0.86
N THR A 80 -10.76 -23.65 -0.35
CA THR A 80 -11.00 -24.92 -1.03
C THR A 80 -10.10 -25.03 -2.24
N GLY A 81 -9.23 -26.02 -2.26
CA GLY A 81 -8.36 -26.38 -3.38
C GLY A 81 -8.92 -27.54 -4.18
N ARG A 82 -8.99 -27.42 -5.50
CA ARG A 82 -9.47 -28.47 -6.41
C ARG A 82 -8.39 -28.87 -7.40
N SER A 83 -8.15 -30.17 -7.51
CA SER A 83 -7.27 -30.76 -8.52
C SER A 83 -7.94 -31.94 -9.24
N LEU A 84 -7.23 -32.52 -10.19
CA LEU A 84 -7.70 -33.72 -10.88
C LEU A 84 -7.85 -34.92 -9.93
N LEU A 85 -6.88 -35.13 -9.03
CA LEU A 85 -6.75 -36.34 -8.21
C LEU A 85 -7.48 -36.24 -6.87
N PHE A 86 -7.50 -35.07 -6.25
CA PHE A 86 -8.16 -34.86 -4.96
C PHE A 86 -8.50 -33.38 -4.75
N ASN A 87 -9.41 -33.12 -3.83
CA ASN A 87 -9.71 -31.79 -3.35
C ASN A 87 -9.17 -31.63 -1.93
N VAL A 88 -8.90 -30.41 -1.53
CA VAL A 88 -8.52 -30.05 -0.17
C VAL A 88 -9.41 -28.94 0.36
N ASN A 89 -9.64 -28.98 1.67
CA ASN A 89 -10.28 -27.86 2.37
C ASN A 89 -9.37 -27.46 3.52
N ASP A 90 -8.78 -26.28 3.39
CA ASP A 90 -7.84 -25.72 4.37
C ASP A 90 -8.58 -24.73 5.25
N SER A 91 -8.50 -24.91 6.55
CA SER A 91 -9.09 -24.02 7.56
C SER A 91 -7.99 -23.58 8.50
N ILE A 92 -7.77 -22.26 8.60
CA ILE A 92 -6.80 -21.65 9.48
C ILE A 92 -7.56 -20.79 10.49
N ALA A 93 -7.35 -21.04 11.77
CA ALA A 93 -7.87 -20.25 12.87
C ALA A 93 -6.72 -19.55 13.60
N PHE A 94 -6.99 -18.34 14.07
CA PHE A 94 -6.04 -17.49 14.77
C PHE A 94 -6.59 -17.17 16.15
N ALA A 95 -5.79 -17.35 17.18
CA ALA A 95 -6.13 -16.99 18.56
C ALA A 95 -4.96 -16.24 19.19
N GLU A 96 -5.24 -15.13 19.87
CA GLU A 96 -4.24 -14.42 20.65
C GLU A 96 -3.89 -15.23 21.91
N SER A 97 -2.60 -15.27 22.27
CA SER A 97 -2.09 -15.97 23.44
C SER A 97 -1.11 -15.07 24.20
N GLU A 98 -0.73 -15.46 25.43
CA GLU A 98 0.22 -14.70 26.25
C GLU A 98 1.61 -14.53 25.59
N HIS A 99 1.93 -15.35 24.59
CA HIS A 99 3.23 -15.37 23.90
C HIS A 99 3.10 -15.13 22.38
N GLY A 100 2.11 -14.33 21.94
CA GLY A 100 1.88 -13.99 20.55
C GLY A 100 0.58 -14.61 20.00
N VAL A 101 0.63 -15.28 18.84
CA VAL A 101 -0.53 -15.84 18.16
C VAL A 101 -0.42 -17.34 18.01
N GLU A 102 -1.46 -18.04 18.42
CA GLU A 102 -1.67 -19.44 18.12
C GLU A 102 -2.38 -19.58 16.77
N ILE A 103 -1.75 -20.30 15.84
CA ILE A 103 -2.26 -20.57 14.49
C ILE A 103 -2.57 -22.05 14.37
N SER A 104 -3.86 -22.38 14.24
CA SER A 104 -4.35 -23.73 14.06
C SER A 104 -4.68 -23.97 12.58
N TYR A 105 -3.91 -24.83 11.91
CA TYR A 105 -4.08 -25.16 10.50
C TYR A 105 -4.65 -26.57 10.35
N CYS A 106 -5.87 -26.68 9.79
CA CYS A 106 -6.55 -27.94 9.54
C CYS A 106 -6.72 -28.16 8.03
N ILE A 107 -6.27 -29.31 7.53
CA ILE A 107 -6.40 -29.72 6.12
C ILE A 107 -7.26 -30.97 6.03
N ASP A 108 -8.34 -30.90 5.25
CA ASP A 108 -9.18 -32.03 4.89
C ASP A 108 -8.91 -32.46 3.43
N PHE A 109 -8.43 -33.67 3.24
CA PHE A 109 -8.18 -34.26 1.92
C PHE A 109 -9.35 -35.13 1.47
N TYR A 110 -9.89 -34.85 0.29
CA TYR A 110 -10.97 -35.60 -0.36
C TYR A 110 -10.45 -36.26 -1.64
N PHE A 111 -10.05 -37.53 -1.56
CA PHE A 111 -9.46 -38.27 -2.68
C PHE A 111 -10.53 -38.75 -3.66
N LYS A 112 -10.21 -38.66 -4.97
CA LYS A 112 -11.04 -39.12 -6.08
C LYS A 112 -10.58 -40.50 -6.56
N PHE A 113 -11.36 -41.14 -7.41
CA PHE A 113 -11.00 -42.37 -8.11
C PHE A 113 -10.51 -43.53 -7.20
N GLY A 114 -11.08 -43.65 -5.98
CA GLY A 114 -10.70 -44.73 -5.05
C GLY A 114 -9.30 -44.65 -4.45
N LEU A 115 -8.57 -43.53 -4.66
CA LEU A 115 -7.20 -43.34 -4.18
C LEU A 115 -7.07 -43.20 -2.65
N SER A 116 -8.18 -43.11 -1.93
CA SER A 116 -8.22 -42.96 -0.47
C SER A 116 -7.39 -44.02 0.28
N LYS A 117 -7.54 -45.31 -0.11
CA LYS A 117 -6.78 -46.40 0.54
C LYS A 117 -5.25 -46.26 0.38
N PHE A 118 -4.81 -45.78 -0.77
CA PHE A 118 -3.37 -45.56 -1.05
C PHE A 118 -2.80 -44.45 -0.19
N PHE A 119 -3.50 -43.31 -0.09
CA PHE A 119 -3.04 -42.14 0.68
C PHE A 119 -3.19 -42.35 2.19
N ILE A 120 -4.24 -43.06 2.66
CA ILE A 120 -4.38 -43.39 4.08
C ILE A 120 -3.24 -44.28 4.58
N ARG A 121 -2.72 -45.20 3.76
CA ARG A 121 -1.55 -46.02 4.10
C ARG A 121 -0.26 -45.22 4.21
N ARG A 122 -0.23 -44.00 3.64
CA ARG A 122 0.92 -43.08 3.70
C ARG A 122 0.64 -41.87 4.57
N ARG A 123 -0.31 -42.01 5.50
CA ARG A 123 -0.71 -40.93 6.40
C ARG A 123 0.48 -40.32 7.13
N ASP A 124 1.38 -41.13 7.65
CA ASP A 124 2.55 -40.67 8.40
C ASP A 124 3.47 -39.77 7.56
N VAL A 125 3.67 -40.11 6.27
CA VAL A 125 4.47 -39.30 5.34
C VAL A 125 3.80 -37.94 5.10
N ILE A 126 2.47 -37.93 4.90
CA ILE A 126 1.72 -36.69 4.68
C ILE A 126 1.74 -35.82 5.96
N GLU A 127 1.57 -36.45 7.14
CA GLU A 127 1.63 -35.74 8.43
C GLU A 127 3.02 -35.13 8.69
N GLN A 128 4.08 -35.84 8.32
CA GLN A 128 5.45 -35.35 8.42
C GLN A 128 5.71 -34.17 7.47
N GLN A 129 5.21 -34.24 6.24
CA GLN A 129 5.30 -33.15 5.28
C GLN A 129 4.51 -31.91 5.75
N CYS A 130 3.31 -32.11 6.32
CA CYS A 130 2.55 -31.02 6.92
C CYS A 130 3.27 -30.40 8.13
N GLN A 131 3.94 -31.23 8.96
CA GLN A 131 4.73 -30.71 10.08
C GLN A 131 5.91 -29.87 9.59
N SER A 132 6.68 -30.37 8.63
CA SER A 132 7.79 -29.61 8.03
C SER A 132 7.33 -28.27 7.46
N ALA A 133 6.19 -28.25 6.75
CA ALA A 133 5.63 -27.02 6.22
C ALA A 133 5.23 -26.02 7.34
N MET A 134 4.70 -26.51 8.46
CA MET A 134 4.35 -25.66 9.61
C MET A 134 5.59 -25.12 10.34
N ASP A 135 6.66 -25.91 10.44
CA ASP A 135 7.94 -25.46 11.03
C ASP A 135 8.58 -24.38 10.15
N HIS A 136 8.54 -24.54 8.84
CA HIS A 136 8.99 -23.51 7.89
C HIS A 136 8.09 -22.27 7.93
N LEU A 137 6.77 -22.42 8.08
CA LEU A 137 5.84 -21.32 8.25
C LEU A 137 6.18 -20.52 9.51
N LYS A 138 6.43 -21.20 10.64
CA LYS A 138 6.83 -20.52 11.88
C LYS A 138 8.11 -19.72 11.67
N GLY A 139 9.16 -20.33 11.10
CA GLY A 139 10.39 -19.62 10.77
C GLY A 139 10.20 -18.46 9.80
N ALA A 140 9.33 -18.61 8.79
CA ALA A 140 9.02 -17.55 7.85
C ALA A 140 8.25 -16.39 8.51
N LEU A 141 7.34 -16.68 9.43
CA LEU A 141 6.64 -15.66 10.19
C LEU A 141 7.54 -14.94 11.20
N GLU A 142 8.43 -15.62 11.89
CA GLU A 142 9.35 -15.05 12.88
C GLU A 142 10.50 -14.26 12.25
N GLN A 143 10.99 -14.70 11.09
CA GLN A 143 12.09 -14.05 10.36
C GLN A 143 11.62 -13.03 9.34
N ALA A 144 10.36 -13.09 8.90
CA ALA A 144 9.84 -12.09 8.01
C ALA A 144 9.93 -10.74 8.74
N PRO A 145 10.60 -9.74 8.18
CA PRO A 145 10.46 -8.38 8.69
C PRO A 145 8.95 -8.07 8.79
N CYS A 146 8.55 -7.10 9.60
CA CYS A 146 7.17 -6.55 9.61
C CYS A 146 6.81 -6.01 8.21
N GLU A 147 7.30 -6.66 7.19
CA GLU A 147 7.24 -6.28 5.80
C GLU A 147 6.12 -7.04 5.12
N ALA A 148 5.15 -6.28 4.88
CA ALA A 148 4.13 -6.57 3.91
C ALA A 148 4.63 -6.58 2.45
N THR A 149 5.91 -6.65 2.17
CA THR A 149 6.48 -6.76 0.83
C THR A 149 6.49 -8.21 0.36
N LEU A 150 6.07 -8.41 -0.89
CA LEU A 150 6.24 -9.72 -1.54
C LEU A 150 7.73 -10.02 -1.64
N SER A 151 8.15 -11.21 -1.22
CA SER A 151 9.52 -11.66 -1.43
C SER A 151 9.93 -11.62 -2.91
N PRO A 152 11.21 -11.64 -3.26
CA PRO A 152 11.66 -11.72 -4.65
C PRO A 152 11.05 -12.90 -5.42
N LYS A 153 10.73 -14.02 -4.73
CA LYS A 153 10.03 -15.18 -5.32
C LYS A 153 8.57 -14.84 -5.63
N SER A 154 7.86 -14.25 -4.69
CA SER A 154 6.45 -13.83 -4.85
C SER A 154 6.31 -12.68 -5.85
N ALA A 155 7.25 -11.72 -5.86
CA ALA A 155 7.33 -10.64 -6.82
C ALA A 155 7.59 -11.13 -8.25
N ARG A 156 8.35 -12.24 -8.45
CA ARG A 156 8.52 -12.88 -9.77
C ARG A 156 7.23 -13.52 -10.27
N ALA A 157 6.40 -14.07 -9.38
CA ALA A 157 5.11 -14.62 -9.76
C ALA A 157 4.10 -13.51 -10.14
N ASP A 158 4.19 -12.35 -9.49
CA ASP A 158 3.35 -11.17 -9.76
C ASP A 158 3.81 -10.37 -11.00
N LYS A 159 5.05 -10.58 -11.47
CA LYS A 159 5.62 -9.95 -12.69
C LYS A 159 4.76 -10.13 -13.94
N GLN A 160 4.01 -11.22 -14.04
CA GLN A 160 3.13 -11.43 -15.20
C GLN A 160 1.97 -10.42 -15.28
N SER A 161 1.57 -9.79 -14.16
CA SER A 161 0.52 -8.77 -14.16
C SER A 161 1.06 -7.35 -14.39
N LEU A 162 2.31 -7.07 -14.00
CA LEU A 162 2.95 -5.75 -14.17
C LEU A 162 3.68 -5.60 -15.53
N SER A 163 3.97 -6.71 -16.24
CA SER A 163 4.70 -6.69 -17.52
C SER A 163 3.92 -6.09 -18.68
N THR A 164 2.66 -5.74 -18.47
CA THR A 164 1.85 -5.07 -19.48
C THR A 164 1.58 -3.63 -19.08
N LEU A 165 2.06 -2.66 -19.87
CA LEU A 165 1.67 -1.23 -19.83
C LEU A 165 0.15 -1.03 -19.64
N LYS A 166 -0.64 -2.04 -19.98
CA LYS A 166 -2.08 -2.13 -19.81
C LYS A 166 -2.51 -1.94 -18.35
N THR A 167 -1.74 -2.40 -17.36
CA THR A 167 -2.11 -2.32 -15.94
C THR A 167 -2.18 -0.88 -15.43
N PHE A 168 -1.37 0.03 -15.99
CA PHE A 168 -1.37 1.45 -15.62
C PHE A 168 -2.49 2.25 -16.29
N THR A 169 -3.14 1.67 -17.31
CA THR A 169 -4.16 2.34 -18.12
C THR A 169 -5.57 2.17 -17.53
N ARG A 170 -6.52 2.91 -18.11
CA ARG A 170 -7.96 2.75 -17.86
C ARG A 170 -8.46 1.32 -18.12
N LEU A 171 -7.89 0.62 -19.10
CA LEU A 171 -8.25 -0.77 -19.38
C LEU A 171 -7.84 -1.72 -18.22
N GLY A 172 -6.69 -1.47 -17.59
CA GLY A 172 -6.27 -2.19 -16.40
C GLY A 172 -7.21 -1.95 -15.23
N TYR A 173 -7.55 -0.68 -14.97
CA TYR A 173 -8.51 -0.28 -13.96
C TYR A 173 -9.87 -0.97 -14.15
N SER A 174 -10.48 -0.85 -15.33
CA SER A 174 -11.78 -1.45 -15.64
C SER A 174 -11.77 -2.99 -15.50
N SER A 175 -10.63 -3.61 -15.80
CA SER A 175 -10.47 -5.06 -15.60
C SER A 175 -10.39 -5.42 -14.12
N SER A 176 -9.71 -4.59 -13.30
CA SER A 176 -9.58 -4.78 -11.86
C SER A 176 -10.91 -4.55 -11.14
N GLN A 177 -11.63 -3.50 -11.53
CA GLN A 177 -12.91 -3.08 -10.95
C GLN A 177 -13.97 -4.20 -10.96
N LYS A 178 -13.98 -5.05 -11.99
CA LYS A 178 -14.94 -6.17 -12.11
C LYS A 178 -14.87 -7.18 -10.95
N ALA A 179 -13.75 -7.22 -10.25
CA ALA A 179 -13.53 -8.15 -9.15
C ALA A 179 -13.65 -7.49 -7.76
N TRP A 180 -13.93 -6.19 -7.69
CA TRP A 180 -14.01 -5.48 -6.42
C TRP A 180 -15.34 -5.73 -5.72
N GLN A 181 -15.28 -5.84 -4.41
CA GLN A 181 -16.47 -5.76 -3.58
C GLN A 181 -16.81 -4.28 -3.35
N PRO A 182 -18.10 -3.93 -3.25
CA PRO A 182 -18.51 -2.60 -2.81
C PRO A 182 -17.86 -2.28 -1.46
N VAL A 183 -17.41 -1.06 -1.27
CA VAL A 183 -17.01 -0.55 0.04
C VAL A 183 -18.26 -0.13 0.76
N THR A 184 -18.54 -0.74 1.89
CA THR A 184 -19.76 -0.50 2.69
C THR A 184 -19.49 0.27 3.96
N GLU A 185 -18.22 0.36 4.36
CA GLU A 185 -17.76 1.07 5.53
C GLU A 185 -18.06 2.57 5.39
N ARG A 186 -18.66 3.16 6.42
CA ARG A 186 -18.95 4.58 6.50
C ARG A 186 -17.82 5.27 7.26
N MET A 187 -17.67 6.57 7.01
CA MET A 187 -16.59 7.37 7.60
C MET A 187 -17.09 8.48 8.53
N GLU A 188 -18.34 8.40 8.99
CA GLU A 188 -18.89 9.38 9.95
C GLU A 188 -18.03 9.44 11.21
N GLY A 189 -17.63 10.66 11.57
CA GLY A 189 -16.78 10.93 12.74
C GLY A 189 -15.30 10.66 12.54
N LEU A 190 -14.88 10.12 11.37
CA LEU A 190 -13.47 9.96 11.05
C LEU A 190 -12.89 11.25 10.46
N HIS A 191 -11.81 11.73 11.07
CA HIS A 191 -11.10 12.92 10.64
C HIS A 191 -10.03 12.60 9.60
N VAL A 192 -10.16 13.17 8.41
CA VAL A 192 -9.23 12.97 7.29
C VAL A 192 -8.52 14.29 6.97
N VAL A 193 -7.22 14.32 7.04
CA VAL A 193 -6.38 15.42 6.54
C VAL A 193 -5.88 15.07 5.15
N LEU A 194 -6.29 15.84 4.13
CA LEU A 194 -5.95 15.60 2.73
C LEU A 194 -5.16 16.76 2.13
N THR A 195 -3.92 16.51 1.71
CA THR A 195 -3.08 17.52 1.06
C THR A 195 -3.33 17.58 -0.45
N GLY A 196 -3.34 18.79 -1.03
CA GLY A 196 -3.55 19.00 -2.47
C GLY A 196 -4.96 18.65 -2.94
N ALA A 197 -5.97 18.97 -2.14
CA ALA A 197 -7.36 18.63 -2.38
C ALA A 197 -8.05 19.45 -3.49
N ASN A 198 -7.39 20.44 -4.09
CA ASN A 198 -8.01 21.42 -4.98
C ASN A 198 -8.12 21.01 -6.45
N SER A 199 -7.57 19.91 -6.86
CA SER A 199 -7.61 19.48 -8.26
C SER A 199 -7.27 17.99 -8.43
N GLY A 200 -7.57 17.45 -9.60
CA GLY A 200 -7.15 16.11 -10.03
C GLY A 200 -7.59 15.02 -9.06
N ILE A 201 -6.64 14.16 -8.68
CA ILE A 201 -6.86 13.02 -7.79
C ILE A 201 -7.31 13.47 -6.40
N GLY A 202 -6.68 14.55 -5.86
CA GLY A 202 -7.01 15.07 -4.53
C GLY A 202 -8.44 15.56 -4.44
N LEU A 203 -8.92 16.29 -5.44
CA LEU A 203 -10.32 16.77 -5.46
C LEU A 203 -11.31 15.60 -5.62
N ALA A 204 -11.01 14.65 -6.51
CA ALA A 204 -11.85 13.47 -6.68
C ALA A 204 -11.91 12.63 -5.39
N ALA A 205 -10.77 12.47 -4.69
CA ALA A 205 -10.73 11.80 -3.40
C ALA A 205 -11.53 12.56 -2.33
N ALA A 206 -11.42 13.90 -2.28
CA ALA A 206 -12.17 14.72 -1.33
C ALA A 206 -13.69 14.54 -1.51
N ILE A 207 -14.17 14.52 -2.76
CA ILE A 207 -15.61 14.30 -3.06
C ILE A 207 -16.05 12.93 -2.56
N ASP A 208 -15.36 11.85 -2.94
CA ASP A 208 -15.77 10.49 -2.59
C ASP A 208 -15.67 10.25 -1.06
N LEU A 209 -14.66 10.80 -0.37
CA LEU A 209 -14.54 10.74 1.10
C LEU A 209 -15.64 11.55 1.80
N ALA A 210 -15.97 12.72 1.30
CA ALA A 210 -17.09 13.52 1.81
C ALA A 210 -18.43 12.80 1.66
N MET A 211 -18.67 12.15 0.52
CA MET A 211 -19.85 11.31 0.28
C MET A 211 -19.89 10.08 1.20
N ALA A 212 -18.74 9.55 1.60
CA ALA A 212 -18.64 8.48 2.59
C ALA A 212 -18.91 8.95 4.03
N GLY A 213 -19.01 10.26 4.27
CA GLY A 213 -19.32 10.86 5.58
C GLY A 213 -18.09 11.36 6.35
N ALA A 214 -16.88 11.33 5.76
CA ALA A 214 -15.68 11.79 6.46
C ALA A 214 -15.72 13.28 6.84
N ASP A 215 -15.09 13.61 7.97
CA ASP A 215 -14.81 14.98 8.37
C ASP A 215 -13.48 15.40 7.73
N LEU A 216 -13.53 16.32 6.76
CA LEU A 216 -12.37 16.68 5.96
C LEU A 216 -11.68 17.96 6.45
N THR A 217 -10.36 17.88 6.61
CA THR A 217 -9.46 19.03 6.61
C THR A 217 -8.67 19.05 5.32
N LEU A 218 -8.97 20.01 4.45
CA LEU A 218 -8.43 20.17 3.11
C LEU A 218 -7.23 21.12 3.14
N VAL A 219 -6.04 20.61 2.82
CA VAL A 219 -4.85 21.45 2.73
C VAL A 219 -4.67 21.92 1.30
N VAL A 220 -4.77 23.22 1.08
CA VAL A 220 -4.67 23.88 -0.22
C VAL A 220 -3.73 25.10 -0.15
N ARG A 221 -3.19 25.52 -1.32
CA ARG A 221 -2.12 26.53 -1.34
C ARG A 221 -2.62 27.97 -1.18
N SER A 222 -3.83 28.29 -1.62
CA SER A 222 -4.32 29.68 -1.63
C SER A 222 -5.82 29.74 -1.33
N GLN A 223 -6.25 30.88 -0.86
CA GLN A 223 -7.64 31.17 -0.54
C GLN A 223 -8.56 30.99 -1.77
N GLU A 224 -8.15 31.47 -2.94
CA GLU A 224 -8.90 31.32 -4.19
C GLU A 224 -9.17 29.83 -4.50
N LYS A 225 -8.13 28.97 -4.33
CA LYS A 225 -8.28 27.52 -4.53
C LYS A 225 -9.15 26.88 -3.47
N ALA A 226 -9.09 27.37 -2.23
CA ALA A 226 -9.98 26.93 -1.15
C ALA A 226 -11.44 27.16 -1.50
N GLU A 227 -11.79 28.39 -1.87
CA GLU A 227 -13.15 28.76 -2.23
C GLU A 227 -13.69 27.99 -3.45
N ALA A 228 -12.85 27.82 -4.48
CA ALA A 228 -13.22 27.01 -5.63
C ALA A 228 -13.44 25.54 -5.26
N THR A 229 -12.60 24.98 -4.38
CA THR A 229 -12.71 23.58 -3.91
C THR A 229 -13.99 23.39 -3.08
N LEU A 230 -14.26 24.30 -2.15
CA LEU A 230 -15.45 24.24 -1.30
C LEU A 230 -16.75 24.34 -2.12
N ARG A 231 -16.77 25.19 -3.15
CA ARG A 231 -17.94 25.26 -4.07
C ARG A 231 -18.18 23.92 -4.75
N VAL A 232 -17.13 23.32 -5.34
CA VAL A 232 -17.26 22.02 -6.02
C VAL A 232 -17.71 20.94 -5.04
N LEU A 233 -17.15 20.89 -3.81
CA LEU A 233 -17.56 19.94 -2.80
C LEU A 233 -19.01 20.12 -2.37
N SER A 234 -19.45 21.37 -2.18
CA SER A 234 -20.84 21.67 -1.82
C SER A 234 -21.80 21.23 -2.93
N ASP A 235 -21.46 21.53 -4.18
CA ASP A 235 -22.29 21.19 -5.34
C ASP A 235 -22.40 19.66 -5.53
N GLU A 236 -21.30 18.92 -5.36
CA GLU A 236 -21.26 17.47 -5.59
C GLU A 236 -21.80 16.65 -4.41
N THR A 237 -21.69 17.16 -3.17
CA THR A 237 -22.01 16.38 -1.96
C THR A 237 -23.19 16.89 -1.16
N GLY A 238 -23.64 18.13 -1.42
CA GLY A 238 -24.65 18.81 -0.63
C GLY A 238 -24.18 19.23 0.77
N ARG A 239 -22.87 19.09 1.08
CA ARG A 239 -22.24 19.41 2.37
C ARG A 239 -21.45 20.70 2.28
N SER A 240 -21.35 21.42 3.42
CA SER A 240 -20.56 22.65 3.56
C SER A 240 -19.66 22.66 4.80
N ASP A 241 -19.63 21.58 5.55
CA ASP A 241 -18.93 21.40 6.83
C ASP A 241 -17.49 20.93 6.66
N PHE A 242 -16.72 21.58 5.77
CA PHE A 242 -15.34 21.26 5.49
C PHE A 242 -14.38 22.24 6.14
N ASN A 243 -13.31 21.73 6.77
CA ASN A 243 -12.22 22.56 7.27
C ASN A 243 -11.18 22.78 6.17
N VAL A 244 -10.59 23.96 6.14
CA VAL A 244 -9.55 24.33 5.18
C VAL A 244 -8.34 24.87 5.91
N GLU A 245 -7.18 24.35 5.53
CA GLU A 245 -5.87 24.83 5.95
C GLU A 245 -5.10 25.37 4.73
N LEU A 246 -4.61 26.60 4.84
CA LEU A 246 -3.79 27.22 3.80
C LEU A 246 -2.31 26.96 4.05
N ALA A 247 -1.64 26.28 3.11
CA ALA A 247 -0.20 26.06 3.16
C ALA A 247 0.38 25.81 1.76
N ASP A 248 1.42 26.54 1.39
CA ASP A 248 2.25 26.17 0.25
C ASP A 248 3.27 25.11 0.69
N LEU A 249 2.96 23.85 0.41
CA LEU A 249 3.79 22.72 0.80
C LEU A 249 5.11 22.61 0.00
N SER A 250 5.40 23.54 -0.91
CA SER A 250 6.75 23.68 -1.46
C SER A 250 7.69 24.46 -0.51
N LEU A 251 7.14 25.04 0.56
CA LEU A 251 7.87 25.75 1.60
C LEU A 251 7.82 24.97 2.91
N LEU A 252 8.97 24.65 3.45
CA LEU A 252 9.06 23.84 4.67
C LEU A 252 8.54 24.59 5.90
N LYS A 253 8.80 25.91 5.99
CA LYS A 253 8.25 26.77 7.05
C LYS A 253 6.72 26.82 7.03
N ALA A 254 6.10 26.79 5.84
CA ALA A 254 4.66 26.70 5.71
C ALA A 254 4.13 25.34 6.16
N THR A 255 4.88 24.27 5.89
CA THR A 255 4.58 22.92 6.37
C THR A 255 4.68 22.84 7.90
N ASP A 256 5.73 23.40 8.51
CA ASP A 256 5.87 23.46 9.96
C ASP A 256 4.74 24.28 10.63
N SER A 257 4.35 25.39 10.00
CA SER A 257 3.25 26.21 10.49
C SER A 257 1.91 25.50 10.41
N LEU A 258 1.66 24.74 9.33
CA LEU A 258 0.49 23.87 9.19
C LEU A 258 0.46 22.80 10.27
N ALA A 259 1.57 22.09 10.45
CA ALA A 259 1.68 21.04 11.46
C ALA A 259 1.38 21.59 12.87
N ARG A 260 1.94 22.77 13.21
CA ARG A 260 1.70 23.44 14.50
C ARG A 260 0.22 23.76 14.69
N ARG A 261 -0.45 24.37 13.69
CA ARG A 261 -1.89 24.66 13.81
C ARG A 261 -2.73 23.42 14.04
N LEU A 262 -2.45 22.33 13.30
CA LEU A 262 -3.15 21.05 13.49
C LEU A 262 -2.90 20.47 14.89
N LEU A 263 -1.67 20.57 15.41
CA LEU A 263 -1.34 20.15 16.78
C LEU A 263 -2.02 21.02 17.85
N GLU A 264 -2.11 22.34 17.63
CA GLU A 264 -2.80 23.28 18.52
C GLU A 264 -4.31 23.03 18.54
N HIS A 265 -4.92 22.63 17.43
CA HIS A 265 -6.31 22.18 17.39
C HIS A 265 -6.52 20.88 18.18
N GLY A 266 -5.50 20.05 18.32
CA GLY A 266 -5.51 18.86 19.15
C GLY A 266 -6.49 17.78 18.70
N ARG A 267 -7.06 17.88 17.50
CA ARG A 267 -8.02 16.89 17.00
C ARG A 267 -7.26 15.68 16.46
N PRO A 268 -7.52 14.46 16.99
CA PRO A 268 -6.92 13.24 16.44
C PRO A 268 -7.17 13.07 14.93
N ILE A 269 -6.20 12.48 14.23
CA ILE A 269 -6.25 12.27 12.77
C ILE A 269 -6.41 10.78 12.48
N ASP A 270 -7.56 10.35 11.97
CA ASP A 270 -7.81 8.97 11.58
C ASP A 270 -7.11 8.62 10.27
N VAL A 271 -7.05 9.57 9.33
CA VAL A 271 -6.39 9.36 8.04
C VAL A 271 -5.62 10.61 7.59
N LEU A 272 -4.32 10.48 7.37
CA LEU A 272 -3.49 11.48 6.70
C LEU A 272 -3.18 11.04 5.27
N ILE A 273 -3.57 11.85 4.28
CA ILE A 273 -3.33 11.59 2.87
C ILE A 273 -2.33 12.61 2.30
N ASN A 274 -1.09 12.16 2.08
CA ASN A 274 -0.04 12.91 1.42
C ASN A 274 -0.21 12.81 -0.10
N ASN A 275 -1.11 13.63 -0.65
CA ASN A 275 -1.40 13.63 -2.08
C ASN A 275 -0.80 14.83 -2.82
N ALA A 276 -0.53 15.95 -2.16
CA ALA A 276 0.01 17.14 -2.79
C ALA A 276 1.25 16.83 -3.66
N GLY A 277 1.24 17.31 -4.89
CA GLY A 277 2.36 17.06 -5.80
C GLY A 277 2.17 17.68 -7.17
N ALA A 278 3.30 18.02 -7.79
CA ALA A 278 3.37 18.50 -9.18
C ALA A 278 4.68 18.03 -9.80
N LEU A 279 4.71 17.92 -11.14
CA LEU A 279 5.93 17.68 -11.90
C LEU A 279 6.44 19.00 -12.46
N PHE A 280 7.68 19.37 -12.13
CA PHE A 280 8.36 20.56 -12.62
C PHE A 280 9.41 20.16 -13.65
N ASN A 281 9.26 20.60 -14.89
CA ASN A 281 10.19 20.27 -15.96
C ASN A 281 11.51 21.07 -15.85
N GLU A 282 11.43 22.29 -15.32
CA GLU A 282 12.54 23.19 -15.15
C GLU A 282 13.01 23.17 -13.69
N HIS A 283 14.31 23.28 -13.50
CA HIS A 283 14.90 23.45 -12.17
C HIS A 283 14.48 24.79 -11.58
N SER A 284 13.98 24.76 -10.37
CA SER A 284 13.72 25.96 -9.59
C SER A 284 13.98 25.71 -8.11
N LEU A 285 14.52 26.69 -7.43
CA LEU A 285 14.66 26.68 -5.99
C LEU A 285 13.48 27.38 -5.33
N THR A 286 13.12 26.91 -4.15
CA THR A 286 12.22 27.61 -3.25
C THR A 286 12.91 28.80 -2.61
N GLU A 287 12.16 29.67 -1.96
CA GLU A 287 12.74 30.79 -1.15
C GLU A 287 13.67 30.28 -0.05
N GLU A 288 13.52 29.03 0.36
CA GLU A 288 14.35 28.35 1.36
C GLU A 288 15.62 27.74 0.75
N GLY A 289 15.81 27.84 -0.58
CA GLY A 289 16.98 27.32 -1.30
C GLY A 289 16.94 25.80 -1.52
N LEU A 290 15.77 25.19 -1.46
CA LEU A 290 15.57 23.77 -1.76
C LEU A 290 15.08 23.59 -3.21
N GLU A 291 15.47 22.47 -3.87
CA GLU A 291 14.88 22.11 -5.16
C GLU A 291 13.38 21.83 -4.97
N ARG A 292 12.57 22.42 -5.85
CA ARG A 292 11.12 22.52 -5.66
C ARG A 292 10.41 21.18 -5.66
N SER A 293 10.83 20.21 -6.49
CA SER A 293 10.27 18.86 -6.47
C SER A 293 10.62 18.15 -5.18
N TYR A 294 11.85 18.28 -4.72
CA TYR A 294 12.32 17.72 -3.46
C TYR A 294 11.53 18.27 -2.27
N ALA A 295 11.39 19.59 -2.21
CA ALA A 295 10.64 20.24 -1.14
C ALA A 295 9.19 19.78 -1.09
N LEU A 296 8.46 19.82 -2.23
CA LEU A 296 7.03 19.52 -2.28
C LEU A 296 6.72 18.02 -2.16
N LEU A 297 7.50 17.17 -2.83
CA LEU A 297 7.12 15.77 -3.03
C LEU A 297 7.72 14.81 -2.00
N LEU A 298 8.71 15.26 -1.24
CA LEU A 298 9.42 14.40 -0.31
C LEU A 298 9.63 15.06 1.07
N LEU A 299 10.25 16.22 1.15
CA LEU A 299 10.61 16.82 2.43
C LEU A 299 9.39 17.30 3.20
N SER A 300 8.43 17.92 2.51
CA SER A 300 7.18 18.39 3.12
C SER A 300 6.28 17.23 3.63
N PRO A 301 5.96 16.18 2.83
CA PRO A 301 5.20 15.05 3.35
C PRO A 301 5.94 14.30 4.47
N TRP A 302 7.28 14.20 4.40
CA TRP A 302 8.06 13.64 5.51
C TRP A 302 7.88 14.48 6.77
N ARG A 303 8.10 15.79 6.70
CA ARG A 303 8.02 16.68 7.85
C ARG A 303 6.62 16.75 8.45
N LEU A 304 5.59 16.84 7.60
CA LEU A 304 4.20 16.89 8.05
C LEU A 304 3.83 15.60 8.79
N THR A 305 4.18 14.45 8.22
CA THR A 305 3.83 13.15 8.79
C THR A 305 4.55 12.92 10.13
N GLU A 306 5.86 13.21 10.21
CA GLU A 306 6.61 13.10 11.47
C GLU A 306 6.07 14.05 12.55
N ALA A 307 5.72 15.29 12.18
CA ALA A 307 5.18 16.26 13.12
C ALA A 307 3.80 15.89 13.65
N LEU A 308 2.95 15.28 12.82
CA LEU A 308 1.59 14.89 13.16
C LEU A 308 1.48 13.51 13.83
N MET A 309 2.62 12.82 14.03
CA MET A 309 2.65 11.51 14.70
C MET A 309 1.86 11.49 16.02
N PRO A 310 1.94 12.50 16.92
CA PRO A 310 1.15 12.49 18.14
C PRO A 310 -0.36 12.44 17.92
N LEU A 311 -0.88 13.13 16.88
CA LEU A 311 -2.31 13.10 16.55
C LEU A 311 -2.72 11.81 15.82
N LEU A 312 -1.78 11.12 15.18
CA LEU A 312 -1.99 9.83 14.53
C LEU A 312 -1.94 8.67 15.55
N ALA A 313 -1.14 8.78 16.60
CA ALA A 313 -0.98 7.75 17.63
C ALA A 313 -2.07 7.81 18.73
N ASP A 314 -2.79 8.93 18.86
CA ASP A 314 -3.79 9.17 19.90
C ASP A 314 -5.16 8.55 19.55
N HIS A 315 -5.17 7.30 19.16
CA HIS A 315 -6.41 6.62 18.77
C HIS A 315 -6.61 5.28 19.47
N LYS A 316 -7.86 5.00 19.85
CA LYS A 316 -8.30 3.66 20.23
C LYS A 316 -8.39 2.71 19.04
N LYS A 317 -8.52 3.26 17.82
CA LYS A 317 -8.54 2.55 16.54
C LYS A 317 -7.26 2.83 15.76
N SER A 318 -6.95 1.98 14.80
CA SER A 318 -5.80 2.19 13.92
C SER A 318 -5.98 3.43 13.05
N SER A 319 -5.02 4.36 13.09
CA SER A 319 -4.95 5.47 12.15
C SER A 319 -4.22 5.06 10.86
N ARG A 320 -4.34 5.88 9.81
CA ARG A 320 -3.77 5.56 8.49
C ARG A 320 -2.98 6.72 7.93
N VAL A 321 -1.79 6.44 7.42
CA VAL A 321 -1.01 7.37 6.58
C VAL A 321 -0.96 6.81 5.16
N ILE A 322 -1.43 7.57 4.19
CA ILE A 322 -1.50 7.17 2.79
C ILE A 322 -0.65 8.10 1.94
N ASN A 323 0.42 7.58 1.38
CA ASN A 323 1.33 8.33 0.51
C ASN A 323 1.00 8.11 -0.96
N VAL A 324 0.57 9.17 -1.66
CA VAL A 324 0.34 9.10 -3.11
C VAL A 324 1.66 9.23 -3.84
N VAL A 325 2.16 8.11 -4.34
CA VAL A 325 3.38 8.03 -5.15
C VAL A 325 3.05 8.00 -6.64
N SER A 326 3.95 7.52 -7.48
CA SER A 326 3.75 7.48 -8.94
C SER A 326 4.39 6.25 -9.55
N GLY A 327 3.79 5.71 -10.60
CA GLY A 327 4.40 4.67 -11.43
C GLY A 327 5.75 5.07 -12.03
N GLY A 328 6.04 6.38 -12.16
CA GLY A 328 7.36 6.87 -12.58
C GLY A 328 8.50 6.43 -11.68
N MET A 329 8.25 6.16 -10.40
CA MET A 329 9.26 5.68 -9.45
C MET A 329 9.90 4.34 -9.86
N TYR A 330 9.20 3.52 -10.64
CA TYR A 330 9.73 2.25 -11.12
C TYR A 330 10.93 2.39 -12.06
N ALA A 331 11.08 3.55 -12.70
CA ALA A 331 12.21 3.84 -13.59
C ALA A 331 13.50 4.21 -12.84
N GLU A 332 13.41 4.51 -11.55
CA GLU A 332 14.55 5.00 -10.78
C GLU A 332 14.81 4.12 -9.55
N ARG A 333 16.09 3.87 -9.26
CA ARG A 333 16.56 3.34 -7.99
C ARG A 333 16.74 4.50 -7.01
N LEU A 334 16.44 4.30 -5.73
CA LEU A 334 16.74 5.30 -4.71
C LEU A 334 18.21 5.68 -4.75
N ASN A 335 18.48 6.96 -4.86
CA ASN A 335 19.80 7.54 -4.73
C ASN A 335 19.68 8.88 -4.02
N VAL A 336 20.04 8.90 -2.74
CA VAL A 336 19.89 10.07 -1.87
C VAL A 336 20.64 11.28 -2.42
N LYS A 337 21.81 11.09 -3.05
CA LYS A 337 22.59 12.16 -3.69
C LYS A 337 21.87 12.82 -4.90
N ARG A 338 20.78 12.22 -5.37
CA ARG A 338 19.96 12.74 -6.49
C ARG A 338 18.62 13.32 -6.03
N LEU A 339 18.46 13.54 -4.75
CA LEU A 339 17.31 14.26 -4.20
C LEU A 339 17.57 15.76 -4.35
N ASN A 340 17.60 16.61 -3.59
CA ASN A 340 17.86 18.05 -3.64
C ASN A 340 18.99 18.46 -4.64
N VAL A 341 18.77 18.26 -5.94
CA VAL A 341 19.79 18.41 -6.99
C VAL A 341 19.93 19.86 -7.48
N SER A 342 21.13 20.20 -7.99
CA SER A 342 21.41 21.47 -8.67
C SER A 342 20.81 21.55 -10.07
N SER A 343 20.93 22.72 -10.72
CA SER A 343 20.44 22.92 -12.09
C SER A 343 21.22 22.16 -13.15
N ASP A 344 22.47 21.76 -12.85
CA ASP A 344 23.32 21.08 -13.82
C ASP A 344 22.78 19.67 -14.13
N GLY A 345 22.46 19.46 -15.41
CA GLY A 345 21.88 18.20 -15.88
C GLY A 345 20.51 17.86 -15.30
N TYR A 346 19.77 18.83 -14.76
CA TYR A 346 18.44 18.63 -14.20
C TYR A 346 17.47 18.02 -15.21
N ARG A 347 16.72 17.02 -14.75
CA ARG A 347 15.65 16.38 -15.50
C ARG A 347 14.44 16.25 -14.58
N GLY A 348 13.42 17.08 -14.78
CA GLY A 348 12.24 17.14 -13.90
C GLY A 348 11.55 15.81 -13.69
N ALA A 349 11.39 15.01 -14.75
CA ALA A 349 10.80 13.67 -14.64
C ALA A 349 11.64 12.72 -13.75
N ARG A 350 12.98 12.85 -13.76
CA ARG A 350 13.87 12.07 -12.91
C ARG A 350 13.80 12.54 -11.45
N ALA A 351 13.86 13.87 -11.22
CA ALA A 351 13.73 14.45 -9.88
C ALA A 351 12.41 14.04 -9.24
N TYR A 352 11.31 14.16 -9.99
CA TYR A 352 9.99 13.66 -9.57
C TYR A 352 10.00 12.17 -9.23
N ALA A 353 10.56 11.33 -10.08
CA ALA A 353 10.60 9.88 -9.89
C ALA A 353 11.45 9.49 -8.67
N GLN A 354 12.59 10.16 -8.44
CA GLN A 354 13.44 9.96 -7.26
C GLN A 354 12.71 10.34 -5.96
N CYS A 355 12.02 11.48 -5.93
CA CYS A 355 11.23 11.89 -4.76
C CYS A 355 10.10 10.90 -4.46
N LYS A 356 9.37 10.43 -5.48
CA LYS A 356 8.30 9.44 -5.30
C LYS A 356 8.83 8.06 -4.91
N ARG A 357 10.05 7.68 -5.37
CA ARG A 357 10.76 6.48 -4.90
C ARG A 357 11.13 6.62 -3.43
N ALA A 358 11.72 7.74 -3.02
CA ALA A 358 12.08 8.01 -1.64
C ALA A 358 10.86 8.03 -0.71
N LEU A 359 9.73 8.61 -1.13
CA LEU A 359 8.48 8.61 -0.37
C LEU A 359 7.93 7.19 -0.18
N ASN A 360 8.05 6.31 -1.18
CA ASN A 360 7.71 4.90 -1.02
C ASN A 360 8.64 4.21 -0.01
N THR A 361 9.94 4.49 -0.03
CA THR A 361 10.89 3.95 0.95
C THR A 361 10.56 4.43 2.37
N LEU A 362 10.19 5.71 2.55
CA LEU A 362 9.73 6.24 3.83
C LEU A 362 8.45 5.52 4.33
N THR A 363 7.54 5.17 3.42
CA THR A 363 6.33 4.39 3.76
C THR A 363 6.71 3.08 4.45
N GLU A 364 7.70 2.37 3.94
CA GLU A 364 8.18 1.12 4.52
C GLU A 364 8.91 1.35 5.86
N ILE A 365 9.71 2.42 5.96
CA ILE A 365 10.42 2.79 7.20
C ILE A 365 9.41 3.14 8.29
N TRP A 366 8.43 3.98 8.02
CA TRP A 366 7.39 4.36 8.98
C TRP A 366 6.52 3.18 9.41
N ALA A 367 6.16 2.32 8.47
CA ALA A 367 5.37 1.13 8.77
C ALA A 367 6.06 0.22 9.79
N THR A 368 7.39 0.08 9.70
CA THR A 368 8.19 -0.67 10.69
C THR A 368 8.33 0.09 12.00
N ARG A 369 8.65 1.40 11.93
CA ARG A 369 8.89 2.24 13.10
C ARG A 369 7.63 2.40 13.98
N TRP A 370 6.46 2.53 13.36
CA TRP A 370 5.20 2.81 14.05
C TRP A 370 4.28 1.61 14.20
N ALA A 371 4.80 0.40 14.03
CA ALA A 371 4.03 -0.83 14.17
C ALA A 371 3.34 -0.94 15.55
N GLU A 372 4.03 -0.52 16.62
CA GLU A 372 3.51 -0.54 17.99
C GLU A 372 2.57 0.62 18.33
N HIS A 373 2.48 1.64 17.46
CA HIS A 373 1.64 2.82 17.68
C HIS A 373 0.26 2.72 17.00
N ASN A 374 -0.09 1.54 16.51
CA ASN A 374 -1.36 1.30 15.82
C ASN A 374 -1.57 2.23 14.60
N ILE A 375 -0.47 2.60 13.91
CA ILE A 375 -0.49 3.44 12.72
C ILE A 375 -0.20 2.58 11.49
N VAL A 376 -1.15 2.51 10.56
CA VAL A 376 -0.99 1.82 9.27
C VAL A 376 -0.46 2.79 8.23
N VAL A 377 0.73 2.54 7.70
CA VAL A 377 1.36 3.40 6.70
C VAL A 377 1.47 2.66 5.38
N ASN A 378 0.83 3.17 4.33
CA ASN A 378 0.87 2.57 3.00
C ASN A 378 1.06 3.62 1.91
N ALA A 379 1.56 3.19 0.76
CA ALA A 379 1.64 3.99 -0.45
C ALA A 379 0.67 3.49 -1.52
N MET A 380 0.29 4.37 -2.43
CA MET A 380 -0.43 3.98 -3.64
C MET A 380 0.06 4.77 -4.85
N HIS A 381 -0.05 4.20 -6.03
CA HIS A 381 0.07 4.97 -7.25
C HIS A 381 -1.21 4.88 -8.09
N PRO A 382 -1.64 6.02 -8.71
CA PRO A 382 -2.96 6.13 -9.33
C PRO A 382 -3.05 5.51 -10.74
N GLY A 383 -1.99 4.86 -11.21
CA GLY A 383 -1.86 4.53 -12.63
C GLY A 383 -1.56 5.78 -13.47
N TRP A 384 -1.83 5.71 -14.77
CA TRP A 384 -1.67 6.85 -15.68
C TRP A 384 -2.95 7.66 -15.74
N SER A 385 -3.07 8.65 -14.86
CA SER A 385 -4.26 9.51 -14.76
C SER A 385 -4.04 10.83 -15.49
N ASP A 386 -5.06 11.31 -16.21
CA ASP A 386 -5.03 12.57 -16.96
C ASP A 386 -5.19 13.77 -16.00
N THR A 387 -4.18 14.02 -15.21
CA THR A 387 -4.17 15.13 -14.24
C THR A 387 -3.67 16.43 -14.85
N PRO A 388 -4.00 17.61 -14.30
CA PRO A 388 -3.44 18.89 -14.74
C PRO A 388 -1.91 18.87 -14.81
N GLY A 389 -1.23 18.19 -13.88
CA GLY A 389 0.21 18.01 -13.90
C GLY A 389 0.72 17.20 -15.11
N VAL A 390 0.02 16.14 -15.51
CA VAL A 390 0.36 15.37 -16.72
C VAL A 390 0.10 16.19 -17.98
N GLN A 391 -0.97 16.98 -18.00
CA GLN A 391 -1.34 17.82 -19.15
C GLN A 391 -0.28 18.88 -19.44
N THR A 392 0.25 19.52 -18.41
CA THR A 392 1.25 20.58 -18.54
C THR A 392 2.67 20.05 -18.68
N ALA A 393 3.06 19.06 -17.88
CA ALA A 393 4.45 18.59 -17.80
C ALA A 393 4.81 17.51 -18.84
N LEU A 394 3.84 16.73 -19.32
CA LEU A 394 4.06 15.61 -20.26
C LEU A 394 3.12 15.65 -21.48
N PRO A 395 3.09 16.74 -22.26
CA PRO A 395 2.11 16.93 -23.34
C PRO A 395 2.21 15.86 -24.45
N LEU A 396 3.42 15.42 -24.80
CA LEU A 396 3.63 14.38 -25.81
C LEU A 396 3.12 13.01 -25.31
N PHE A 397 3.44 12.66 -24.07
CA PHE A 397 2.95 11.43 -23.44
C PHE A 397 1.41 11.42 -23.42
N ARG A 398 0.80 12.53 -22.98
CA ARG A 398 -0.65 12.70 -22.98
C ARG A 398 -1.24 12.56 -24.38
N LYS A 399 -0.64 13.17 -25.40
CA LYS A 399 -1.11 13.08 -26.80
C LYS A 399 -1.18 11.64 -27.29
N ILE A 400 -0.19 10.82 -26.94
CA ILE A 400 -0.11 9.41 -27.38
C ILE A 400 -1.06 8.52 -26.54
N THR A 401 -1.20 8.79 -25.23
CA THR A 401 -1.89 7.90 -24.30
C THR A 401 -3.32 8.35 -23.93
N ARG A 402 -3.79 9.49 -24.44
CA ARG A 402 -5.06 10.13 -24.06
C ARG A 402 -6.27 9.19 -24.01
N LEU A 403 -6.37 8.24 -24.94
CA LEU A 403 -7.49 7.29 -25.02
C LEU A 403 -7.45 6.20 -23.94
N VAL A 404 -6.29 6.01 -23.29
CA VAL A 404 -6.07 4.96 -22.29
C VAL A 404 -5.71 5.53 -20.92
N LEU A 405 -5.62 6.86 -20.76
CA LEU A 405 -5.44 7.49 -19.46
C LEU A 405 -6.68 7.29 -18.59
N ARG A 406 -6.46 7.18 -17.28
CA ARG A 406 -7.51 7.13 -16.27
C ARG A 406 -8.08 8.53 -16.03
N SER A 407 -9.36 8.61 -15.69
CA SER A 407 -9.96 9.81 -15.13
C SER A 407 -9.41 10.09 -13.74
N HIS A 408 -9.67 11.29 -13.21
CA HIS A 408 -9.30 11.65 -11.84
C HIS A 408 -9.97 10.71 -10.81
N LYS A 409 -11.24 10.36 -11.03
CA LYS A 409 -12.00 9.44 -10.18
C LYS A 409 -11.42 8.03 -10.20
N GLU A 410 -11.08 7.51 -11.39
CA GLU A 410 -10.40 6.21 -11.52
C GLU A 410 -9.01 6.21 -10.86
N GLY A 411 -8.31 7.35 -10.87
CA GLY A 411 -7.02 7.52 -10.18
C GLY A 411 -7.16 7.65 -8.67
N ALA A 412 -8.27 8.23 -8.18
CA ALA A 412 -8.55 8.42 -6.77
C ALA A 412 -9.11 7.17 -6.07
N ASP A 413 -9.70 6.24 -6.80
CA ASP A 413 -10.39 5.08 -6.24
C ASP A 413 -9.57 4.32 -5.19
N THR A 414 -8.30 4.03 -5.48
CA THR A 414 -7.46 3.26 -4.55
C THR A 414 -7.16 4.05 -3.26
N VAL A 415 -6.92 5.36 -3.33
CA VAL A 415 -6.66 6.16 -2.12
C VAL A 415 -7.92 6.28 -1.25
N VAL A 416 -9.09 6.40 -1.87
CA VAL A 416 -10.38 6.42 -1.15
C VAL A 416 -10.62 5.07 -0.48
N TRP A 417 -10.43 3.96 -1.22
CA TRP A 417 -10.54 2.62 -0.66
C TRP A 417 -9.56 2.39 0.50
N MET A 418 -8.33 2.87 0.40
CA MET A 418 -7.33 2.76 1.47
C MET A 418 -7.71 3.57 2.71
N ALA A 419 -8.38 4.70 2.54
CA ALA A 419 -8.87 5.51 3.64
C ALA A 419 -10.08 4.88 4.34
N GLN A 420 -10.97 4.24 3.60
CA GLN A 420 -12.28 3.80 4.03
C GLN A 420 -12.33 2.32 4.44
N SER A 421 -11.79 1.42 3.62
CA SER A 421 -11.98 -0.03 3.80
C SER A 421 -11.16 -0.61 4.95
N ASP A 422 -11.80 -1.40 5.81
CA ASP A 422 -11.13 -2.16 6.86
C ASP A 422 -10.07 -3.11 6.30
N GLN A 423 -10.32 -3.66 5.10
CA GLN A 423 -9.37 -4.55 4.43
C GLN A 423 -8.03 -3.87 4.11
N ALA A 424 -8.04 -2.57 3.82
CA ALA A 424 -6.81 -1.81 3.57
C ALA A 424 -5.99 -1.61 4.85
N GLY A 425 -6.64 -1.61 6.01
CA GLY A 425 -6.01 -1.50 7.33
C GLY A 425 -5.27 -2.76 7.78
N LEU A 426 -5.50 -3.91 7.12
CA LEU A 426 -4.87 -5.19 7.48
C LEU A 426 -3.41 -5.32 7.05
N SER A 427 -2.82 -4.31 6.45
CA SER A 427 -1.42 -4.35 6.03
C SER A 427 -0.78 -2.98 6.10
N SER A 428 0.48 -2.93 6.51
CA SER A 428 1.31 -1.72 6.57
C SER A 428 2.56 -1.90 5.70
N GLY A 429 3.19 -0.81 5.26
CA GLY A 429 4.39 -0.82 4.43
C GLY A 429 4.18 -1.25 2.97
N LYS A 430 2.94 -1.25 2.46
CA LYS A 430 2.61 -1.71 1.09
C LYS A 430 2.51 -0.57 0.10
N LEU A 431 2.85 -0.91 -1.15
CA LEU A 431 2.45 -0.13 -2.32
C LEU A 431 1.19 -0.73 -2.94
N PHE A 432 0.16 0.09 -3.17
CA PHE A 432 -1.09 -0.34 -3.80
C PHE A 432 -1.27 0.23 -5.21
N LEU A 433 -1.85 -0.59 -6.08
CA LEU A 433 -2.44 -0.21 -7.36
C LEU A 433 -3.73 -1.02 -7.54
N ASP A 434 -4.82 -0.34 -7.87
CA ASP A 434 -6.11 -0.99 -8.13
C ASP A 434 -6.56 -1.87 -6.94
N ARG A 435 -6.50 -1.31 -5.73
CA ARG A 435 -6.83 -1.96 -4.46
C ARG A 435 -6.05 -3.25 -4.19
N GLN A 436 -4.87 -3.40 -4.82
CA GLN A 436 -3.99 -4.56 -4.64
C GLN A 436 -2.60 -4.13 -4.20
N PRO A 437 -1.99 -4.83 -3.23
CA PRO A 437 -0.58 -4.66 -2.96
C PRO A 437 0.25 -5.07 -4.18
N ARG A 438 1.27 -4.26 -4.48
CA ARG A 438 2.20 -4.45 -5.60
C ARG A 438 3.63 -4.37 -5.12
N SER A 439 4.52 -5.09 -5.79
CA SER A 439 5.94 -4.89 -5.55
C SER A 439 6.33 -3.46 -5.93
N PRO A 440 7.06 -2.73 -5.06
CA PRO A 440 7.63 -1.44 -5.42
C PRO A 440 8.80 -1.56 -6.41
N TYR A 441 9.22 -2.78 -6.76
CA TYR A 441 10.36 -3.10 -7.62
C TYR A 441 9.92 -3.90 -8.84
N LEU A 442 10.05 -3.33 -10.04
CA LEU A 442 9.77 -4.06 -11.29
C LEU A 442 10.89 -5.03 -11.67
N LEU A 443 12.12 -4.67 -11.34
CA LEU A 443 13.33 -5.45 -11.62
C LEU A 443 14.01 -5.74 -10.27
N GLY A 444 14.33 -6.98 -9.99
CA GLY A 444 14.95 -7.40 -8.73
C GLY A 444 16.28 -6.69 -8.36
N ASN A 445 16.83 -5.90 -9.29
CA ASN A 445 18.06 -5.13 -9.13
C ASN A 445 17.84 -3.70 -8.61
N ASN A 446 16.59 -3.29 -8.32
CA ASN A 446 16.24 -1.92 -7.91
C ASN A 446 15.94 -1.79 -6.41
N VAL A 447 16.21 -2.85 -5.61
CA VAL A 447 16.10 -2.79 -4.15
C VAL A 447 17.16 -1.84 -3.61
N GLU A 448 16.80 -0.96 -2.72
CA GLU A 448 17.72 -0.04 -2.05
C GLU A 448 18.66 -0.80 -1.12
N ALA A 449 19.92 -0.40 -1.10
CA ALA A 449 20.85 -0.85 -0.08
C ALA A 449 20.43 -0.27 1.29
N PRO A 450 20.61 -1.00 2.40
CA PRO A 450 20.25 -0.51 3.75
C PRO A 450 20.82 0.87 4.07
N GLU A 451 22.04 1.15 3.60
CA GLU A 451 22.73 2.43 3.80
C GLU A 451 21.98 3.60 3.15
N GLN A 452 21.26 3.36 2.04
CA GLN A 452 20.47 4.39 1.38
C GLN A 452 19.22 4.75 2.20
N ARG A 453 18.66 3.81 2.95
CA ARG A 453 17.51 4.08 3.84
C ARG A 453 17.94 4.95 5.02
N THR A 454 19.04 4.61 5.68
CA THR A 454 19.60 5.43 6.77
C THR A 454 20.03 6.82 6.26
N ALA A 455 20.70 6.89 5.10
CA ALA A 455 21.11 8.14 4.49
C ALA A 455 19.92 9.04 4.09
N LEU A 456 18.79 8.45 3.68
CA LEU A 456 17.57 9.19 3.36
C LEU A 456 17.06 9.97 4.56
N GLU A 457 16.89 9.33 5.70
CA GLU A 457 16.39 9.98 6.91
C GLU A 457 17.37 11.03 7.44
N ALA A 458 18.68 10.73 7.40
CA ALA A 458 19.71 11.69 7.80
C ALA A 458 19.67 12.94 6.92
N GLN A 459 19.56 12.79 5.60
CA GLN A 459 19.48 13.91 4.65
C GLN A 459 18.23 14.77 4.89
N LEU A 460 17.07 14.17 5.09
CA LEU A 460 15.81 14.89 5.34
C LEU A 460 15.90 15.69 6.65
N SER A 461 16.42 15.08 7.71
CA SER A 461 16.62 15.74 9.01
C SER A 461 17.64 16.90 8.91
N GLU A 462 18.74 16.70 8.22
CA GLU A 462 19.77 17.74 8.00
C GLU A 462 19.21 18.94 7.21
N ASP A 463 18.48 18.67 6.12
CA ASP A 463 17.91 19.73 5.29
C ASP A 463 16.80 20.49 6.01
N HIS A 464 16.00 19.81 6.85
CA HIS A 464 15.04 20.48 7.74
C HIS A 464 15.76 21.43 8.72
N LEU A 465 16.79 20.95 9.40
CA LEU A 465 17.56 21.78 10.34
C LEU A 465 18.23 22.98 9.65
N LYS A 466 18.75 22.81 8.45
CA LYS A 466 19.32 23.92 7.66
C LYS A 466 18.29 25.02 7.37
N VAL A 467 17.06 24.65 7.02
CA VAL A 467 15.97 25.61 6.77
C VAL A 467 15.52 26.27 8.06
N ALA A 468 15.36 25.49 9.13
CA ALA A 468 14.93 26.00 10.44
C ALA A 468 15.94 27.02 11.02
N ASN A 469 17.25 26.78 10.81
CA ASN A 469 18.33 27.64 11.33
C ASN A 469 18.64 28.85 10.43
N ARG A 470 18.09 28.93 9.21
CA ARG A 470 18.20 30.16 8.39
C ARG A 470 17.30 31.23 9.00
N SER A 471 17.90 32.16 9.74
CA SER A 471 17.23 33.33 10.29
C SER A 471 16.50 34.14 9.21
N PRO A 472 15.39 34.82 9.55
CA PRO A 472 14.64 35.66 8.59
C PRO A 472 15.40 36.92 8.12
N ASN A 473 16.60 37.15 8.59
CA ASN A 473 17.41 38.35 8.30
C ASN A 473 18.76 37.94 7.69
N ALA A 474 18.78 37.58 6.41
CA ALA A 474 19.96 37.64 5.54
C ALA A 474 19.53 38.09 4.14
#